data_172eb3248caa7ee8d409fe9753a42dc8
#
_entry.id   172eb3248caa7ee8d409fe9753a42dc8
#
_cell.length_a   1.000
_cell.length_b   1.000
_cell.length_c   1.000
_cell.angle_alpha   90.00
_cell.angle_beta   90.00
_cell.angle_gamma   90.00
#
_symmetry.space_group_name_H-M   'P 1'
#
loop_
_entity.id
_entity.type
_entity.pdbx_description
1 polymer ?
#
loop_
_entity_poly.entity_id
_entity_poly.type
_entity_poly.pdbx_seq_one_letter_code
_entity_poly.pdbx_strand_id
1 'polypeptide(L)'
;MSPPHTIAIVGAGLAGAKAAEGARDAGYDGRIVLVGAEAELPYERPPLSKEVLRGEKPPESARVHDPAFYEEHDIELLGGRTVVELDAHQRELHLDGGERVPFSSAVLATGSSPRRLGVPGHDLDGIHHLRTIGDSARLHDAAREAGRVAVVGAGWIGSEVAASLRQLGAAVVLIDPLTTPLQRVLGDEVGAVFATLHRSHGVEVRMGVGVAELRGRGRVREVVLDDGSVEAADVVVVGIGVLPEVDVAQRAGLRVEDGVVTDELLRTSARGIFAAGDVASAWHPHYRHHLRVEHWANALHQGRVAGANAAGGSEVYDRLPYFFSDQYDLGMEYVGHHDPTDSLAVRGSISDQRFVAFWHWHGRVSAALSVNTW
;
A
#
# COMPACT_ATOMS: atom_id res chain seq x y z
N MET A 1 -4.85 -12.28 39.27
CA MET A 1 -3.75 -12.35 38.30
C MET A 1 -3.43 -10.92 37.89
N SER A 2 -2.18 -10.50 37.89
CA SER A 2 -1.79 -9.20 37.33
C SER A 2 -2.27 -9.12 35.87
N PRO A 3 -2.71 -7.95 35.38
CA PRO A 3 -3.09 -7.81 33.97
C PRO A 3 -1.89 -8.18 33.06
N PRO A 4 -2.13 -8.75 31.88
CA PRO A 4 -1.05 -9.14 31.00
C PRO A 4 -0.24 -7.89 30.61
N HIS A 5 1.07 -7.94 30.81
CA HIS A 5 1.99 -6.91 30.37
C HIS A 5 2.45 -7.27 28.95
N THR A 6 1.50 -7.17 27.99
CA THR A 6 1.69 -7.60 26.61
C THR A 6 1.15 -6.54 25.65
N ILE A 7 1.96 -6.16 24.67
CA ILE A 7 1.48 -5.45 23.47
C ILE A 7 1.30 -6.49 22.35
N ALA A 8 0.07 -6.61 21.84
CA ALA A 8 -0.26 -7.49 20.73
C ALA A 8 -0.43 -6.66 19.45
N ILE A 9 0.28 -7.03 18.38
CA ILE A 9 0.28 -6.32 17.11
C ILE A 9 -0.30 -7.24 16.03
N VAL A 10 -1.37 -6.77 15.37
CA VAL A 10 -2.10 -7.53 14.35
C VAL A 10 -1.70 -7.04 12.97
N GLY A 11 -0.96 -7.86 12.24
CA GLY A 11 -0.41 -7.56 10.93
C GLY A 11 1.12 -7.35 10.97
N ALA A 12 1.87 -8.29 10.41
CA ALA A 12 3.33 -8.30 10.34
C ALA A 12 3.87 -7.65 9.05
N GLY A 13 3.23 -6.56 8.57
CA GLY A 13 3.77 -5.69 7.53
C GLY A 13 4.69 -4.62 8.12
N LEU A 14 5.05 -3.62 7.29
CA LEU A 14 5.92 -2.51 7.71
C LEU A 14 5.40 -1.79 8.96
N ALA A 15 4.10 -1.44 8.99
CA ALA A 15 3.52 -0.72 10.14
C ALA A 15 3.59 -1.55 11.43
N GLY A 16 3.33 -2.87 11.35
CA GLY A 16 3.41 -3.76 12.51
C GLY A 16 4.83 -3.94 13.03
N ALA A 17 5.81 -4.15 12.14
CA ALA A 17 7.23 -4.24 12.50
C ALA A 17 7.71 -2.95 13.16
N LYS A 18 7.34 -1.79 12.60
CA LYS A 18 7.68 -0.48 13.17
C LYS A 18 6.92 -0.15 14.46
N ALA A 19 5.75 -0.76 14.69
CA ALA A 19 5.07 -0.66 15.98
C ALA A 19 5.80 -1.45 17.07
N ALA A 20 6.30 -2.65 16.74
CA ALA A 20 7.12 -3.42 17.67
C ALA A 20 8.43 -2.69 18.03
N GLU A 21 9.13 -2.17 17.01
CA GLU A 21 10.33 -1.32 17.19
C GLU A 21 10.01 -0.10 18.04
N GLY A 22 8.98 0.68 17.70
CA GLY A 22 8.61 1.89 18.42
C GLY A 22 8.22 1.66 19.88
N ALA A 23 7.63 0.51 20.21
CA ALA A 23 7.36 0.12 21.60
C ALA A 23 8.68 -0.14 22.35
N ARG A 24 9.65 -0.83 21.74
CA ARG A 24 10.97 -1.06 22.35
C ARG A 24 11.77 0.22 22.51
N ASP A 25 11.77 1.09 21.48
CA ASP A 25 12.44 2.41 21.53
C ASP A 25 11.86 3.30 22.65
N ALA A 26 10.56 3.15 22.95
CA ALA A 26 9.90 3.83 24.07
C ALA A 26 10.21 3.21 25.44
N GLY A 27 11.05 2.19 25.51
CA GLY A 27 11.47 1.51 26.73
C GLY A 27 10.47 0.48 27.28
N TYR A 28 9.55 -0.01 26.45
CA TYR A 28 8.63 -1.07 26.88
C TYR A 28 9.39 -2.38 27.11
N ASP A 29 9.34 -2.92 28.33
CA ASP A 29 10.04 -4.13 28.78
C ASP A 29 9.14 -5.39 28.82
N GLY A 30 7.83 -5.24 28.55
CA GLY A 30 6.86 -6.33 28.53
C GLY A 30 6.96 -7.18 27.25
N ARG A 31 6.11 -8.21 27.20
CA ARG A 31 5.98 -9.09 26.03
C ARG A 31 5.44 -8.32 24.82
N ILE A 32 6.06 -8.48 23.66
CA ILE A 32 5.54 -8.01 22.37
C ILE A 32 5.26 -9.22 21.48
N VAL A 33 4.03 -9.34 20.98
CA VAL A 33 3.61 -10.39 20.05
C VAL A 33 3.20 -9.76 18.75
N LEU A 34 3.91 -10.07 17.66
CA LEU A 34 3.62 -9.61 16.30
C LEU A 34 3.02 -10.77 15.50
N VAL A 35 1.75 -10.67 15.13
CA VAL A 35 1.01 -11.72 14.42
C VAL A 35 0.87 -11.35 12.95
N GLY A 36 1.26 -12.24 12.04
CA GLY A 36 1.18 -12.05 10.59
C GLY A 36 0.57 -13.23 9.86
N ALA A 37 -0.35 -12.96 8.91
CA ALA A 37 -0.97 -14.00 8.08
C ALA A 37 0.03 -14.60 7.06
N GLU A 38 1.02 -13.84 6.64
CA GLU A 38 2.12 -14.31 5.80
C GLU A 38 3.17 -15.03 6.66
N ALA A 39 3.81 -16.07 6.11
CA ALA A 39 4.87 -16.82 6.81
C ALA A 39 6.22 -16.08 6.75
N GLU A 40 6.37 -15.15 5.81
CA GLU A 40 7.56 -14.35 5.62
C GLU A 40 7.77 -13.37 6.77
N LEU A 41 9.02 -13.04 7.05
CA LEU A 41 9.37 -11.95 7.95
C LEU A 41 8.80 -10.62 7.42
N PRO A 42 8.51 -9.65 8.29
CA PRO A 42 8.04 -8.34 7.87
C PRO A 42 8.91 -7.71 6.78
N TYR A 43 8.30 -7.23 5.71
CA TYR A 43 8.96 -6.68 4.54
C TYR A 43 8.27 -5.41 4.00
N GLU A 44 9.01 -4.64 3.24
CA GLU A 44 8.56 -3.45 2.54
C GLU A 44 7.94 -3.82 1.19
N ARG A 45 6.81 -3.20 0.84
CA ARG A 45 6.09 -3.51 -0.41
C ARG A 45 6.61 -2.78 -1.65
N PRO A 46 7.22 -1.56 -1.57
CA PRO A 46 7.68 -0.85 -2.77
C PRO A 46 8.65 -1.63 -3.67
N PRO A 47 9.55 -2.49 -3.18
CA PRO A 47 10.42 -3.30 -4.04
C PRO A 47 9.66 -4.32 -4.89
N LEU A 48 8.46 -4.75 -4.48
CA LEU A 48 7.68 -5.82 -5.13
C LEU A 48 7.13 -5.44 -6.51
N SER A 49 6.98 -4.15 -6.80
CA SER A 49 6.60 -3.63 -8.12
C SER A 49 7.79 -3.22 -8.98
N LYS A 50 9.00 -3.26 -8.43
CA LYS A 50 10.24 -2.75 -9.02
C LYS A 50 11.31 -3.84 -9.16
N GLU A 51 12.43 -3.69 -8.47
CA GLU A 51 13.60 -4.56 -8.60
C GLU A 51 13.37 -6.03 -8.21
N VAL A 52 12.45 -6.31 -7.27
CA VAL A 52 12.07 -7.69 -6.94
C VAL A 52 11.24 -8.29 -8.06
N LEU A 53 10.26 -7.53 -8.61
CA LEU A 53 9.48 -7.98 -9.76
C LEU A 53 10.36 -8.24 -10.97
N ARG A 54 11.38 -7.41 -11.19
CA ARG A 54 12.33 -7.59 -12.30
C ARG A 54 13.36 -8.71 -12.07
N GLY A 55 13.41 -9.29 -10.86
CA GLY A 55 14.41 -10.30 -10.50
C GLY A 55 15.82 -9.76 -10.33
N GLU A 56 15.98 -8.45 -10.20
CA GLU A 56 17.28 -7.77 -9.99
C GLU A 56 17.77 -7.88 -8.55
N LYS A 57 16.81 -7.99 -7.61
CA LYS A 57 17.09 -8.23 -6.19
C LYS A 57 16.27 -9.40 -5.68
N PRO A 58 16.82 -10.19 -4.75
CA PRO A 58 16.06 -11.27 -4.12
C PRO A 58 14.98 -10.71 -3.18
N PRO A 59 13.88 -11.46 -2.94
CA PRO A 59 12.79 -11.02 -2.06
C PRO A 59 13.24 -10.62 -0.66
N GLU A 60 14.27 -11.27 -0.12
CA GLU A 60 14.82 -10.99 1.21
C GLU A 60 15.40 -9.58 1.34
N SER A 61 15.78 -8.95 0.22
CA SER A 61 16.24 -7.56 0.20
C SER A 61 15.17 -6.55 0.60
N ALA A 62 13.90 -6.97 0.58
CA ALA A 62 12.78 -6.14 1.01
C ALA A 62 12.47 -6.24 2.51
N ARG A 63 13.17 -7.06 3.29
CA ARG A 63 12.92 -7.21 4.75
C ARG A 63 13.05 -5.86 5.46
N VAL A 64 12.15 -5.64 6.42
CA VAL A 64 12.20 -4.44 7.29
C VAL A 64 13.39 -4.52 8.24
N HIS A 65 13.64 -5.72 8.77
CA HIS A 65 14.75 -6.05 9.66
C HIS A 65 15.27 -7.46 9.38
N ASP A 66 16.52 -7.71 9.70
CA ASP A 66 17.09 -9.06 9.70
C ASP A 66 16.44 -9.95 10.79
N PRO A 67 16.46 -11.28 10.64
CA PRO A 67 15.87 -12.18 11.62
C PRO A 67 16.37 -11.97 13.05
N ALA A 68 17.67 -11.68 13.22
CA ALA A 68 18.29 -11.43 14.52
C ALA A 68 17.68 -10.26 15.29
N PHE A 69 17.17 -9.25 14.59
CA PHE A 69 16.53 -8.08 15.21
C PHE A 69 15.36 -8.48 16.13
N TYR A 70 14.52 -9.41 15.69
CA TYR A 70 13.34 -9.82 16.46
C TYR A 70 13.73 -10.59 17.73
N GLU A 71 14.78 -11.41 17.65
CA GLU A 71 15.34 -12.12 18.80
C GLU A 71 16.03 -11.17 19.79
N GLU A 72 16.89 -10.28 19.30
CA GLU A 72 17.63 -9.29 20.10
C GLU A 72 16.71 -8.32 20.85
N HIS A 73 15.51 -8.07 20.29
CA HIS A 73 14.53 -7.15 20.88
C HIS A 73 13.36 -7.88 21.57
N ASP A 74 13.49 -9.19 21.83
CA ASP A 74 12.43 -9.99 22.46
C ASP A 74 11.03 -9.79 21.82
N ILE A 75 10.98 -9.75 20.49
CA ILE A 75 9.73 -9.64 19.73
C ILE A 75 9.32 -11.05 19.27
N GLU A 76 8.23 -11.55 19.84
CA GLU A 76 7.65 -12.84 19.44
C GLU A 76 6.89 -12.68 18.13
N LEU A 77 7.39 -13.28 17.05
CA LEU A 77 6.77 -13.25 15.73
C LEU A 77 6.00 -14.55 15.47
N LEU A 78 4.68 -14.41 15.29
CA LEU A 78 3.77 -15.49 14.92
C LEU A 78 3.40 -15.36 13.43
N GLY A 79 4.31 -15.83 12.55
CA GLY A 79 4.11 -15.86 11.11
C GLY A 79 3.19 -16.99 10.66
N GLY A 80 2.45 -16.79 9.55
CA GLY A 80 1.48 -17.75 9.02
C GLY A 80 0.25 -17.92 9.92
N ARG A 81 -0.06 -16.94 10.78
CA ARG A 81 -1.18 -16.98 11.71
C ARG A 81 -2.10 -15.78 11.50
N THR A 82 -3.38 -16.05 11.44
CA THR A 82 -4.40 -15.04 11.23
C THR A 82 -5.16 -14.74 12.51
N VAL A 83 -5.28 -13.46 12.86
CA VAL A 83 -6.19 -13.03 13.92
C VAL A 83 -7.61 -13.04 13.37
N VAL A 84 -8.45 -13.94 13.88
CA VAL A 84 -9.83 -14.11 13.44
C VAL A 84 -10.81 -13.28 14.27
N GLU A 85 -10.44 -12.90 15.50
CA GLU A 85 -11.27 -12.09 16.39
C GLU A 85 -10.38 -11.26 17.32
N LEU A 86 -10.81 -10.04 17.61
CA LEU A 86 -10.29 -9.18 18.65
C LEU A 86 -11.41 -8.95 19.67
N ASP A 87 -11.29 -9.50 20.87
CA ASP A 87 -12.17 -9.18 21.98
C ASP A 87 -11.62 -7.97 22.74
N ALA A 88 -12.20 -6.80 22.43
CA ALA A 88 -11.80 -5.54 23.07
C ALA A 88 -12.18 -5.46 24.56
N HIS A 89 -13.18 -6.23 25.00
CA HIS A 89 -13.66 -6.25 26.38
C HIS A 89 -12.80 -7.15 27.28
N GLN A 90 -12.53 -8.38 26.81
CA GLN A 90 -11.66 -9.33 27.51
C GLN A 90 -10.18 -9.04 27.29
N ARG A 91 -9.86 -8.19 26.28
CA ARG A 91 -8.49 -7.86 25.84
C ARG A 91 -7.71 -9.11 25.40
N GLU A 92 -8.26 -9.78 24.43
CA GLU A 92 -7.71 -11.03 23.92
C GLU A 92 -7.80 -11.07 22.40
N LEU A 93 -6.71 -11.50 21.71
CA LEU A 93 -6.77 -11.87 20.31
C LEU A 93 -7.01 -13.36 20.20
N HIS A 94 -7.89 -13.77 19.29
CA HIS A 94 -8.10 -15.15 18.93
C HIS A 94 -7.48 -15.39 17.54
N LEU A 95 -6.58 -16.38 17.47
CA LEU A 95 -5.93 -16.76 16.23
C LEU A 95 -6.64 -17.97 15.61
N ASP A 96 -6.44 -18.12 14.29
CA ASP A 96 -6.76 -19.37 13.60
C ASP A 96 -6.06 -20.55 14.31
N GLY A 97 -6.73 -21.69 14.40
CA GLY A 97 -6.22 -22.82 15.19
C GLY A 97 -6.50 -22.75 16.70
N GLY A 98 -7.15 -21.70 17.20
CA GLY A 98 -7.70 -21.62 18.55
C GLY A 98 -6.75 -21.08 19.62
N GLU A 99 -5.57 -20.65 19.27
CA GLU A 99 -4.65 -19.96 20.18
C GLU A 99 -5.19 -18.58 20.56
N ARG A 100 -4.90 -18.14 21.79
CA ARG A 100 -5.31 -16.86 22.34
C ARG A 100 -4.13 -16.07 22.85
N VAL A 101 -4.12 -14.77 22.56
CA VAL A 101 -3.08 -13.85 23.02
C VAL A 101 -3.73 -12.75 23.86
N PRO A 102 -3.65 -12.82 25.19
CA PRO A 102 -4.12 -11.74 26.07
C PRO A 102 -3.17 -10.53 25.95
N PHE A 103 -3.74 -9.32 26.01
CA PHE A 103 -2.98 -8.10 25.87
C PHE A 103 -3.38 -6.99 26.87
N SER A 104 -2.44 -6.11 27.17
CA SER A 104 -2.73 -4.83 27.84
C SER A 104 -3.03 -3.72 26.83
N SER A 105 -2.33 -3.73 25.70
CA SER A 105 -2.54 -2.84 24.55
C SER A 105 -2.47 -3.63 23.25
N ALA A 106 -3.18 -3.19 22.21
CA ALA A 106 -3.12 -3.78 20.89
C ALA A 106 -2.92 -2.71 19.79
N VAL A 107 -2.20 -3.08 18.71
CA VAL A 107 -2.04 -2.24 17.52
C VAL A 107 -2.60 -3.01 16.32
N LEU A 108 -3.59 -2.43 15.63
CA LEU A 108 -4.10 -2.94 14.36
C LEU A 108 -3.26 -2.35 13.22
N ALA A 109 -2.49 -3.22 12.56
CA ALA A 109 -1.64 -2.91 11.41
C ALA A 109 -1.97 -3.86 10.25
N THR A 110 -3.26 -4.20 10.09
CA THR A 110 -3.76 -5.20 9.14
C THR A 110 -3.60 -4.79 7.68
N GLY A 111 -3.36 -3.51 7.42
CA GLY A 111 -3.07 -3.00 6.09
C GLY A 111 -4.30 -2.97 5.17
N SER A 112 -4.09 -3.39 3.92
CA SER A 112 -5.09 -3.35 2.86
C SER A 112 -4.92 -4.51 1.88
N SER A 113 -5.99 -4.87 1.16
CA SER A 113 -6.00 -5.86 0.08
C SER A 113 -6.35 -5.25 -1.27
N PRO A 114 -5.86 -5.82 -2.39
CA PRO A 114 -6.17 -5.34 -3.74
C PRO A 114 -7.67 -5.44 -4.06
N ARG A 115 -8.21 -4.41 -4.68
CA ARG A 115 -9.56 -4.45 -5.26
C ARG A 115 -9.59 -5.44 -6.41
N ARG A 116 -10.66 -6.22 -6.50
CA ARG A 116 -10.89 -7.15 -7.61
C ARG A 116 -11.77 -6.49 -8.67
N LEU A 117 -11.53 -6.85 -9.93
CA LEU A 117 -12.43 -6.47 -11.02
C LEU A 117 -13.77 -7.21 -10.85
N GLY A 118 -14.87 -6.45 -10.88
CA GLY A 118 -16.23 -7.01 -10.80
C GLY A 118 -16.86 -7.24 -12.18
N VAL A 119 -16.08 -7.71 -13.18
CA VAL A 119 -16.54 -7.92 -14.55
C VAL A 119 -16.61 -9.41 -14.88
N PRO A 120 -17.40 -9.84 -15.90
CA PRO A 120 -17.38 -11.21 -16.37
C PRO A 120 -15.97 -11.68 -16.71
N GLY A 121 -15.62 -12.93 -16.34
CA GLY A 121 -14.31 -13.51 -16.59
C GLY A 121 -13.22 -13.12 -15.58
N HIS A 122 -13.54 -12.41 -14.49
CA HIS A 122 -12.59 -11.99 -13.47
C HIS A 122 -11.92 -13.15 -12.70
N ASP A 123 -12.43 -14.37 -12.85
CA ASP A 123 -11.98 -15.61 -12.22
C ASP A 123 -11.17 -16.52 -13.18
N LEU A 124 -10.89 -16.08 -14.40
CA LEU A 124 -10.03 -16.80 -15.33
C LEU A 124 -8.58 -16.88 -14.82
N ASP A 125 -7.90 -17.97 -15.15
CA ASP A 125 -6.43 -18.07 -14.92
C ASP A 125 -5.69 -16.98 -15.69
N GLY A 126 -4.52 -16.59 -15.18
CA GLY A 126 -3.68 -15.54 -15.78
C GLY A 126 -4.05 -14.10 -15.36
N ILE A 127 -4.96 -13.97 -14.40
CA ILE A 127 -5.28 -12.68 -13.75
C ILE A 127 -4.48 -12.60 -12.46
N HIS A 128 -3.70 -11.53 -12.32
CA HIS A 128 -2.79 -11.31 -11.21
C HIS A 128 -3.12 -10.01 -10.48
N HIS A 129 -2.88 -10.03 -9.18
CA HIS A 129 -2.83 -8.85 -8.32
C HIS A 129 -1.42 -8.78 -7.73
N LEU A 130 -1.00 -7.62 -7.28
CA LEU A 130 0.30 -7.47 -6.64
C LEU A 130 0.12 -6.91 -5.23
N ARG A 131 0.41 -7.73 -4.23
CA ARG A 131 0.42 -7.34 -2.83
C ARG A 131 1.53 -8.03 -2.04
N THR A 132 1.76 -9.31 -2.27
CA THR A 132 2.70 -10.15 -1.51
C THR A 132 3.95 -10.48 -2.32
N ILE A 133 5.01 -10.95 -1.63
CA ILE A 133 6.22 -11.51 -2.28
C ILE A 133 5.83 -12.63 -3.24
N GLY A 134 4.90 -13.51 -2.81
CA GLY A 134 4.40 -14.59 -3.66
C GLY A 134 3.68 -14.10 -4.92
N ASP A 135 2.94 -12.98 -4.82
CA ASP A 135 2.32 -12.36 -6.01
C ASP A 135 3.38 -11.84 -6.98
N SER A 136 4.41 -11.16 -6.46
CA SER A 136 5.52 -10.65 -7.29
C SER A 136 6.25 -11.77 -8.02
N ALA A 137 6.55 -12.87 -7.35
CA ALA A 137 7.19 -14.05 -7.95
C ALA A 137 6.31 -14.67 -9.05
N ARG A 138 5.02 -14.92 -8.76
CA ARG A 138 4.09 -15.47 -9.75
C ARG A 138 3.92 -14.55 -10.97
N LEU A 139 3.89 -13.24 -10.75
CA LEU A 139 3.78 -12.27 -11.83
C LEU A 139 5.06 -12.21 -12.66
N HIS A 140 6.23 -12.27 -12.03
CA HIS A 140 7.54 -12.37 -12.72
C HIS A 140 7.56 -13.56 -13.69
N ASP A 141 7.22 -14.75 -13.17
CA ASP A 141 7.25 -15.98 -13.98
C ASP A 141 6.22 -15.90 -15.13
N ALA A 142 5.00 -15.48 -14.83
CA ALA A 142 3.94 -15.35 -15.83
C ALA A 142 4.30 -14.34 -16.93
N ALA A 143 4.92 -13.21 -16.57
CA ALA A 143 5.29 -12.16 -17.51
C ALA A 143 6.42 -12.57 -18.46
N ARG A 144 7.36 -13.42 -18.01
CA ARG A 144 8.44 -13.94 -18.85
C ARG A 144 7.97 -14.89 -19.94
N GLU A 145 6.85 -15.57 -19.70
CA GLU A 145 6.24 -16.50 -20.65
C GLU A 145 5.17 -15.82 -21.54
N ALA A 146 4.69 -14.64 -21.11
CA ALA A 146 3.63 -13.93 -21.81
C ALA A 146 4.14 -13.22 -23.06
N GLY A 147 3.41 -13.33 -24.18
CA GLY A 147 3.62 -12.49 -25.35
C GLY A 147 3.13 -11.06 -25.14
N ARG A 148 2.02 -10.89 -24.40
CA ARG A 148 1.40 -9.59 -24.13
C ARG A 148 0.74 -9.56 -22.74
N VAL A 149 0.99 -8.47 -22.01
CA VAL A 149 0.44 -8.22 -20.67
C VAL A 149 -0.47 -6.99 -20.70
N ALA A 150 -1.69 -7.12 -20.20
CA ALA A 150 -2.56 -5.99 -19.94
C ALA A 150 -2.48 -5.60 -18.46
N VAL A 151 -2.17 -4.33 -18.17
CA VAL A 151 -2.22 -3.74 -16.83
C VAL A 151 -3.47 -2.88 -16.74
N VAL A 152 -4.38 -3.25 -15.87
CA VAL A 152 -5.66 -2.56 -15.64
C VAL A 152 -5.53 -1.72 -14.37
N GLY A 153 -5.65 -0.40 -14.54
CA GLY A 153 -5.41 0.61 -13.52
C GLY A 153 -4.05 1.29 -13.68
N ALA A 154 -4.06 2.59 -13.93
CA ALA A 154 -2.87 3.43 -14.10
C ALA A 154 -2.58 4.29 -12.84
N GLY A 155 -2.89 3.76 -11.65
CA GLY A 155 -2.41 4.29 -10.37
C GLY A 155 -0.93 3.94 -10.13
N TRP A 156 -0.42 4.21 -8.92
CA TRP A 156 1.00 4.00 -8.59
C TRP A 156 1.49 2.60 -8.91
N ILE A 157 0.84 1.58 -8.35
CA ILE A 157 1.24 0.17 -8.52
C ILE A 157 1.13 -0.24 -10.00
N GLY A 158 0.01 0.10 -10.66
CA GLY A 158 -0.16 -0.26 -12.07
C GLY A 158 0.87 0.37 -12.98
N SER A 159 1.20 1.65 -12.78
CA SER A 159 2.24 2.35 -13.54
C SER A 159 3.64 1.76 -13.30
N GLU A 160 4.01 1.49 -12.03
CA GLU A 160 5.28 0.84 -11.69
C GLU A 160 5.38 -0.58 -12.25
N VAL A 161 4.30 -1.36 -12.17
CA VAL A 161 4.24 -2.71 -12.75
C VAL A 161 4.37 -2.65 -14.27
N ALA A 162 3.65 -1.74 -14.95
CA ALA A 162 3.77 -1.56 -16.39
C ALA A 162 5.21 -1.23 -16.80
N ALA A 163 5.89 -0.35 -16.05
CA ALA A 163 7.30 -0.03 -16.27
C ALA A 163 8.21 -1.25 -16.07
N SER A 164 8.05 -1.99 -14.97
CA SER A 164 8.85 -3.16 -14.65
C SER A 164 8.66 -4.29 -15.66
N LEU A 165 7.43 -4.58 -16.06
CA LEU A 165 7.13 -5.61 -17.06
C LEU A 165 7.67 -5.23 -18.44
N ARG A 166 7.62 -3.95 -18.79
CA ARG A 166 8.22 -3.47 -20.05
C ARG A 166 9.74 -3.61 -20.03
N GLN A 167 10.40 -3.37 -18.90
CA GLN A 167 11.85 -3.59 -18.72
C GLN A 167 12.21 -5.08 -18.78
N LEU A 168 11.32 -5.98 -18.34
CA LEU A 168 11.45 -7.43 -18.53
C LEU A 168 11.27 -7.88 -20.00
N GLY A 169 10.89 -6.98 -20.91
CA GLY A 169 10.75 -7.24 -22.33
C GLY A 169 9.32 -7.62 -22.78
N ALA A 170 8.35 -7.66 -21.88
CA ALA A 170 6.95 -7.94 -22.24
C ALA A 170 6.37 -6.82 -23.13
N ALA A 171 5.47 -7.16 -24.06
CA ALA A 171 4.59 -6.18 -24.69
C ALA A 171 3.50 -5.80 -23.68
N VAL A 172 3.41 -4.51 -23.34
CA VAL A 172 2.48 -4.05 -22.28
C VAL A 172 1.46 -3.08 -22.85
N VAL A 173 0.19 -3.27 -22.48
CA VAL A 173 -0.88 -2.29 -22.61
C VAL A 173 -1.33 -1.86 -21.22
N LEU A 174 -1.36 -0.53 -20.97
CA LEU A 174 -1.83 0.09 -19.72
C LEU A 174 -3.20 0.71 -19.97
N ILE A 175 -4.21 0.28 -19.19
CA ILE A 175 -5.63 0.60 -19.39
C ILE A 175 -6.18 1.27 -18.15
N ASP A 176 -6.85 2.44 -18.31
CA ASP A 176 -7.52 3.12 -17.19
C ASP A 176 -8.71 3.96 -17.68
N PRO A 177 -9.84 4.01 -16.95
CA PRO A 177 -10.98 4.85 -17.32
C PRO A 177 -10.72 6.35 -17.17
N LEU A 178 -9.67 6.76 -16.46
CA LEU A 178 -9.27 8.16 -16.35
C LEU A 178 -8.49 8.60 -17.61
N THR A 179 -8.37 9.92 -17.80
CA THR A 179 -7.77 10.50 -19.01
C THR A 179 -6.24 10.46 -19.01
N THR A 180 -5.62 10.38 -17.84
CA THR A 180 -4.16 10.27 -17.67
C THR A 180 -3.82 9.31 -16.54
N PRO A 181 -2.62 8.67 -16.57
CA PRO A 181 -2.11 7.96 -15.41
C PRO A 181 -2.01 8.87 -14.19
N LEU A 182 -2.21 8.32 -12.99
CA LEU A 182 -2.05 9.03 -11.72
C LEU A 182 -2.96 10.27 -11.56
N GLN A 183 -3.97 10.44 -12.42
CA GLN A 183 -4.83 11.63 -12.48
C GLN A 183 -5.46 11.98 -11.12
N ARG A 184 -5.89 10.98 -10.35
CA ARG A 184 -6.53 11.20 -9.02
C ARG A 184 -5.61 11.89 -8.02
N VAL A 185 -4.29 11.70 -8.18
CA VAL A 185 -3.29 12.21 -7.23
C VAL A 185 -2.52 13.39 -7.80
N LEU A 186 -2.26 13.43 -9.10
CA LEU A 186 -1.37 14.42 -9.71
C LEU A 186 -2.10 15.39 -10.66
N GLY A 187 -3.38 15.11 -11.00
CA GLY A 187 -4.13 15.86 -12.01
C GLY A 187 -3.69 15.54 -13.44
N ASP A 188 -4.37 16.15 -14.41
CA ASP A 188 -4.16 15.86 -15.83
C ASP A 188 -2.79 16.31 -16.35
N GLU A 189 -2.33 17.49 -15.95
CA GLU A 189 -1.10 18.10 -16.49
C GLU A 189 0.14 17.26 -16.12
N VAL A 190 0.28 16.89 -14.84
CA VAL A 190 1.39 16.06 -14.38
C VAL A 190 1.17 14.61 -14.81
N GLY A 191 -0.07 14.10 -14.80
CA GLY A 191 -0.40 12.76 -15.26
C GLY A 191 -0.01 12.50 -16.72
N ALA A 192 -0.12 13.53 -17.59
CA ALA A 192 0.29 13.45 -18.99
C ALA A 192 1.80 13.18 -19.17
N VAL A 193 2.64 13.60 -18.22
CA VAL A 193 4.09 13.27 -18.20
C VAL A 193 4.29 11.76 -18.14
N PHE A 194 3.57 11.08 -17.25
CA PHE A 194 3.65 9.62 -17.09
C PHE A 194 3.09 8.89 -18.30
N ALA A 195 2.01 9.38 -18.92
CA ALA A 195 1.52 8.82 -20.18
C ALA A 195 2.57 8.91 -21.30
N THR A 196 3.28 10.03 -21.39
CA THR A 196 4.36 10.25 -22.35
C THR A 196 5.56 9.34 -22.05
N LEU A 197 5.94 9.23 -20.78
CA LEU A 197 7.01 8.34 -20.32
C LEU A 197 6.73 6.89 -20.73
N HIS A 198 5.56 6.36 -20.42
CA HIS A 198 5.18 5.00 -20.78
C HIS A 198 5.20 4.76 -22.29
N ARG A 199 4.64 5.69 -23.08
CA ARG A 199 4.66 5.60 -24.56
C ARG A 199 6.07 5.63 -25.13
N SER A 200 6.97 6.47 -24.59
CA SER A 200 8.36 6.55 -25.06
C SER A 200 9.13 5.25 -24.81
N HIS A 201 8.74 4.46 -23.82
CA HIS A 201 9.28 3.14 -23.53
C HIS A 201 8.52 1.99 -24.22
N GLY A 202 7.57 2.30 -25.12
CA GLY A 202 6.86 1.32 -25.92
C GLY A 202 5.72 0.62 -25.21
N VAL A 203 5.16 1.21 -24.15
CA VAL A 203 3.89 0.78 -23.56
C VAL A 203 2.75 1.37 -24.40
N GLU A 204 1.78 0.55 -24.73
CA GLU A 204 0.52 1.02 -25.31
C GLU A 204 -0.35 1.58 -24.18
N VAL A 205 -0.75 2.85 -24.28
CA VAL A 205 -1.47 3.56 -23.22
C VAL A 205 -2.91 3.86 -23.68
N ARG A 206 -3.88 3.17 -23.08
CA ARG A 206 -5.32 3.24 -23.36
C ARG A 206 -6.02 3.90 -22.16
N MET A 207 -6.08 5.23 -22.21
CA MET A 207 -6.76 6.04 -21.20
C MET A 207 -8.17 6.44 -21.65
N GLY A 208 -9.05 6.70 -20.69
CA GLY A 208 -10.44 7.09 -20.92
C GLY A 208 -11.34 5.89 -21.27
N VAL A 209 -10.88 4.66 -21.02
CA VAL A 209 -11.63 3.44 -21.31
C VAL A 209 -11.51 2.46 -20.13
N GLY A 210 -12.64 1.86 -19.74
CA GLY A 210 -12.72 0.85 -18.70
C GLY A 210 -12.73 -0.57 -19.27
N VAL A 211 -12.55 -1.56 -18.39
CA VAL A 211 -12.69 -2.97 -18.75
C VAL A 211 -14.13 -3.39 -18.55
N ALA A 212 -14.77 -3.93 -19.60
CA ALA A 212 -16.12 -4.45 -19.58
C ALA A 212 -16.18 -5.97 -19.34
N GLU A 213 -15.22 -6.73 -19.87
CA GLU A 213 -15.20 -8.20 -19.78
C GLU A 213 -13.77 -8.72 -19.99
N LEU A 214 -13.45 -9.84 -19.36
CA LEU A 214 -12.26 -10.64 -19.65
C LEU A 214 -12.70 -11.94 -20.34
N ARG A 215 -12.06 -12.30 -21.45
CA ARG A 215 -12.43 -13.46 -22.25
C ARG A 215 -11.29 -14.48 -22.36
N GLY A 216 -11.71 -15.76 -22.41
CA GLY A 216 -10.79 -16.89 -22.60
C GLY A 216 -11.46 -18.23 -22.36
N ARG A 217 -10.71 -19.32 -22.52
CA ARG A 217 -11.15 -20.68 -22.20
C ARG A 217 -10.28 -21.20 -21.04
N GLY A 218 -10.77 -21.03 -19.81
CA GLY A 218 -10.03 -21.36 -18.59
C GLY A 218 -8.93 -20.34 -18.24
N ARG A 219 -8.25 -19.75 -19.23
CA ARG A 219 -7.23 -18.71 -19.07
C ARG A 219 -7.59 -17.49 -19.91
N VAL A 220 -7.29 -16.30 -19.41
CA VAL A 220 -7.51 -15.02 -20.11
C VAL A 220 -6.73 -14.97 -21.42
N ARG A 221 -7.36 -14.42 -22.47
CA ARG A 221 -6.79 -14.19 -23.81
C ARG A 221 -7.11 -12.82 -24.37
N GLU A 222 -8.20 -12.19 -23.87
CA GLU A 222 -8.67 -10.92 -24.36
C GLU A 222 -9.23 -10.08 -23.21
N VAL A 223 -8.99 -8.78 -23.28
CA VAL A 223 -9.61 -7.74 -22.46
C VAL A 223 -10.56 -6.94 -23.36
N VAL A 224 -11.84 -7.01 -23.11
CA VAL A 224 -12.87 -6.24 -23.81
C VAL A 224 -13.06 -4.92 -23.06
N LEU A 225 -12.93 -3.81 -23.77
CA LEU A 225 -13.09 -2.47 -23.23
C LEU A 225 -14.53 -1.97 -23.40
N ASP A 226 -14.92 -0.98 -22.63
CA ASP A 226 -16.27 -0.43 -22.63
C ASP A 226 -16.62 0.38 -23.91
N ASP A 227 -15.59 0.78 -24.69
CA ASP A 227 -15.75 1.34 -26.04
C ASP A 227 -15.98 0.27 -27.14
N GLY A 228 -16.02 -1.02 -26.74
CA GLY A 228 -16.17 -2.17 -27.64
C GLY A 228 -14.87 -2.64 -28.29
N SER A 229 -13.75 -1.98 -28.08
CA SER A 229 -12.44 -2.47 -28.55
C SER A 229 -11.96 -3.67 -27.72
N VAL A 230 -11.05 -4.46 -28.30
CA VAL A 230 -10.53 -5.68 -27.68
C VAL A 230 -9.00 -5.64 -27.72
N GLU A 231 -8.38 -5.87 -26.58
CA GLU A 231 -6.94 -6.03 -26.42
C GLU A 231 -6.59 -7.50 -26.16
N ALA A 232 -5.68 -8.05 -26.94
CA ALA A 232 -5.14 -9.37 -26.66
C ALA A 232 -4.25 -9.33 -25.40
N ALA A 233 -4.36 -10.34 -24.53
CA ALA A 233 -3.52 -10.44 -23.34
C ALA A 233 -3.41 -11.89 -22.87
N ASP A 234 -2.19 -12.36 -22.64
CA ASP A 234 -1.90 -13.68 -22.05
C ASP A 234 -1.90 -13.61 -20.51
N VAL A 235 -1.67 -12.42 -19.99
CA VAL A 235 -1.65 -12.07 -18.56
C VAL A 235 -2.36 -10.74 -18.35
N VAL A 236 -3.17 -10.65 -17.31
CA VAL A 236 -3.81 -9.41 -16.87
C VAL A 236 -3.36 -9.09 -15.45
N VAL A 237 -2.85 -7.89 -15.21
CA VAL A 237 -2.53 -7.40 -13.87
C VAL A 237 -3.59 -6.38 -13.47
N VAL A 238 -4.23 -6.58 -12.32
CA VAL A 238 -5.28 -5.69 -11.81
C VAL A 238 -4.72 -4.82 -10.68
N GLY A 239 -4.59 -3.52 -10.96
CA GLY A 239 -4.06 -2.49 -10.05
C GLY A 239 -5.01 -1.31 -9.86
N ILE A 240 -6.29 -1.58 -9.55
CA ILE A 240 -7.37 -0.58 -9.46
C ILE A 240 -7.59 0.00 -8.04
N GLY A 241 -6.58 -0.07 -7.19
CA GLY A 241 -6.59 0.38 -5.81
C GLY A 241 -6.76 -0.75 -4.80
N VAL A 242 -6.86 -0.38 -3.53
CA VAL A 242 -6.96 -1.31 -2.41
C VAL A 242 -8.16 -1.01 -1.51
N LEU A 243 -8.48 -1.95 -0.61
CA LEU A 243 -9.48 -1.83 0.45
C LEU A 243 -8.77 -2.03 1.79
N PRO A 244 -9.03 -1.19 2.82
CA PRO A 244 -8.48 -1.40 4.14
C PRO A 244 -9.04 -2.68 4.79
N GLU A 245 -8.17 -3.45 5.45
CA GLU A 245 -8.54 -4.69 6.13
C GLU A 245 -9.12 -4.40 7.52
N VAL A 246 -10.41 -4.07 7.54
CA VAL A 246 -11.13 -3.58 8.72
C VAL A 246 -11.97 -4.64 9.44
N ASP A 247 -12.09 -5.84 8.91
CA ASP A 247 -13.04 -6.86 9.38
C ASP A 247 -12.90 -7.20 10.87
N VAL A 248 -11.68 -7.35 11.36
CA VAL A 248 -11.41 -7.63 12.78
C VAL A 248 -11.83 -6.45 13.65
N ALA A 249 -11.56 -5.22 13.20
CA ALA A 249 -11.94 -4.00 13.89
C ALA A 249 -13.47 -3.82 13.95
N GLN A 250 -14.17 -4.07 12.83
CA GLN A 250 -15.64 -3.99 12.76
C GLN A 250 -16.31 -5.00 13.69
N ARG A 251 -15.84 -6.26 13.68
CA ARG A 251 -16.36 -7.30 14.57
C ARG A 251 -16.10 -6.99 16.04
N ALA A 252 -14.99 -6.30 16.36
CA ALA A 252 -14.67 -5.82 17.69
C ALA A 252 -15.49 -4.59 18.12
N GLY A 253 -16.37 -4.06 17.27
CA GLY A 253 -17.19 -2.88 17.55
C GLY A 253 -16.40 -1.56 17.53
N LEU A 254 -15.22 -1.52 16.91
CA LEU A 254 -14.46 -0.28 16.73
C LEU A 254 -15.11 0.60 15.66
N ARG A 255 -14.93 1.91 15.80
CA ARG A 255 -15.42 2.86 14.79
C ARG A 255 -14.63 2.68 13.49
N VAL A 256 -15.34 2.39 12.40
CA VAL A 256 -14.79 2.23 11.05
C VAL A 256 -15.58 3.12 10.09
N GLU A 257 -14.87 3.87 9.26
CA GLU A 257 -15.41 4.66 8.15
C GLU A 257 -14.63 4.28 6.86
N ASP A 258 -13.75 5.15 6.36
CA ASP A 258 -12.72 4.75 5.38
C ASP A 258 -11.48 4.28 6.14
N GLY A 259 -11.49 3.05 6.66
CA GLY A 259 -10.49 2.50 7.58
C GLY A 259 -10.90 2.60 9.05
N VAL A 260 -10.05 2.14 9.95
CA VAL A 260 -10.24 2.22 11.41
C VAL A 260 -9.99 3.66 11.86
N VAL A 261 -11.02 4.30 12.41
CA VAL A 261 -10.96 5.72 12.84
C VAL A 261 -10.08 5.85 14.07
N THR A 262 -9.09 6.73 14.00
CA THR A 262 -8.23 7.05 15.14
C THR A 262 -8.11 8.56 15.37
N ASP A 263 -7.74 8.93 16.60
CA ASP A 263 -7.33 10.29 16.91
C ASP A 263 -5.88 10.57 16.47
N GLU A 264 -5.36 11.76 16.80
CA GLU A 264 -3.98 12.18 16.47
C GLU A 264 -2.90 11.39 17.21
N LEU A 265 -3.25 10.62 18.24
CA LEU A 265 -2.37 9.69 18.96
C LEU A 265 -2.50 8.26 18.43
N LEU A 266 -3.20 8.06 17.31
CA LEU A 266 -3.50 6.78 16.68
C LEU A 266 -4.34 5.83 17.57
N ARG A 267 -5.09 6.38 18.56
CA ARG A 267 -5.98 5.62 19.42
C ARG A 267 -7.33 5.42 18.72
N THR A 268 -7.82 4.19 18.76
CA THR A 268 -9.16 3.85 18.26
C THR A 268 -10.26 4.25 19.25
N SER A 269 -11.51 3.95 18.91
CA SER A 269 -12.67 4.15 19.81
C SER A 269 -12.63 3.28 21.07
N ALA A 270 -11.79 2.24 21.13
CA ALA A 270 -11.62 1.39 22.31
C ALA A 270 -10.29 1.68 23.02
N ARG A 271 -10.36 1.85 24.36
CA ARG A 271 -9.17 2.17 25.17
C ARG A 271 -8.10 1.08 25.10
N GLY A 272 -6.86 1.50 24.79
CA GLY A 272 -5.69 0.61 24.71
C GLY A 272 -5.60 -0.13 23.38
N ILE A 273 -6.42 0.22 22.39
CA ILE A 273 -6.34 -0.29 21.04
C ILE A 273 -6.00 0.86 20.08
N PHE A 274 -4.98 0.68 19.27
CA PHE A 274 -4.43 1.62 18.31
C PHE A 274 -4.58 1.07 16.89
N ALA A 275 -4.46 1.93 15.86
CA ALA A 275 -4.34 1.48 14.49
C ALA A 275 -3.30 2.30 13.73
N ALA A 276 -2.58 1.66 12.78
CA ALA A 276 -1.50 2.28 12.03
C ALA A 276 -1.37 1.71 10.60
N GLY A 277 -0.83 2.52 9.69
CA GLY A 277 -0.64 2.17 8.28
C GLY A 277 -1.91 2.27 7.46
N ASP A 278 -2.00 1.49 6.36
CA ASP A 278 -3.09 1.61 5.36
C ASP A 278 -4.50 1.41 5.96
N VAL A 279 -4.62 0.70 7.07
CA VAL A 279 -5.90 0.44 7.74
C VAL A 279 -6.41 1.65 8.53
N ALA A 280 -5.53 2.57 8.92
CA ALA A 280 -5.87 3.67 9.81
C ALA A 280 -6.41 4.88 9.05
N SER A 281 -7.62 5.32 9.42
CA SER A 281 -8.20 6.63 9.09
C SER A 281 -7.88 7.57 10.24
N ALA A 282 -6.68 8.18 10.20
CA ALA A 282 -6.14 8.93 11.32
C ALA A 282 -6.53 10.40 11.26
N TRP A 283 -6.94 10.97 12.41
CA TRP A 283 -7.10 12.42 12.53
C TRP A 283 -5.76 13.11 12.34
N HIS A 284 -5.69 14.01 11.35
CA HIS A 284 -4.47 14.72 11.05
C HIS A 284 -4.56 16.18 11.54
N PRO A 285 -3.73 16.60 12.54
CA PRO A 285 -3.86 17.94 13.16
C PRO A 285 -3.62 19.09 12.18
N HIS A 286 -2.71 18.92 11.21
CA HIS A 286 -2.42 19.93 10.20
C HIS A 286 -3.59 20.14 9.24
N TYR A 287 -4.19 19.06 8.72
CA TYR A 287 -5.31 19.11 7.77
C TYR A 287 -6.67 19.25 8.45
N ARG A 288 -6.77 18.92 9.75
CA ARG A 288 -7.98 19.01 10.58
C ARG A 288 -9.15 18.13 10.08
N HIS A 289 -8.82 16.99 9.50
CA HIS A 289 -9.75 15.92 9.14
C HIS A 289 -9.04 14.57 9.19
N HIS A 290 -9.82 13.48 9.08
CA HIS A 290 -9.26 12.15 8.99
C HIS A 290 -8.67 11.92 7.61
N LEU A 291 -7.46 11.36 7.58
CA LEU A 291 -6.77 10.92 6.36
C LEU A 291 -6.45 9.44 6.47
N ARG A 292 -6.74 8.70 5.41
CA ARG A 292 -6.22 7.36 5.20
C ARG A 292 -5.22 7.40 4.05
N VAL A 293 -3.99 7.05 4.36
CA VAL A 293 -2.85 7.17 3.45
C VAL A 293 -2.18 5.81 3.27
N GLU A 294 -2.12 5.32 2.04
CA GLU A 294 -1.59 3.99 1.67
C GLU A 294 -0.12 4.08 1.21
N HIS A 295 0.68 4.90 1.90
CA HIS A 295 2.07 5.15 1.52
C HIS A 295 3.04 4.47 2.48
N TRP A 296 4.19 4.05 1.95
CA TRP A 296 5.29 3.46 2.71
C TRP A 296 5.67 4.29 3.94
N ALA A 297 5.92 5.61 3.75
CA ALA A 297 6.31 6.50 4.84
C ALA A 297 5.22 6.62 5.92
N ASN A 298 3.94 6.57 5.53
CA ASN A 298 2.83 6.57 6.48
C ASN A 298 2.84 5.32 7.37
N ALA A 299 2.99 4.14 6.76
CA ALA A 299 3.08 2.88 7.50
C ALA A 299 4.29 2.86 8.46
N LEU A 300 5.45 3.34 8.00
CA LEU A 300 6.67 3.44 8.78
C LEU A 300 6.48 4.33 10.02
N HIS A 301 5.99 5.54 9.83
CA HIS A 301 5.92 6.53 10.90
C HIS A 301 4.73 6.31 11.83
N GLN A 302 3.55 5.97 11.29
CA GLN A 302 2.40 5.62 12.13
C GLN A 302 2.69 4.37 12.96
N GLY A 303 3.36 3.37 12.39
CA GLY A 303 3.77 2.18 13.13
C GLY A 303 4.55 2.55 14.39
N ARG A 304 5.63 3.34 14.25
CA ARG A 304 6.46 3.76 15.39
C ARG A 304 5.67 4.52 16.45
N VAL A 305 4.86 5.51 16.04
CA VAL A 305 4.03 6.30 16.95
C VAL A 305 3.00 5.44 17.67
N ALA A 306 2.31 4.54 16.94
CA ALA A 306 1.33 3.64 17.55
C ALA A 306 1.98 2.68 18.55
N GLY A 307 3.15 2.14 18.24
CA GLY A 307 3.93 1.29 19.15
C GLY A 307 4.36 2.02 20.43
N ALA A 308 4.94 3.22 20.28
CA ALA A 308 5.33 4.06 21.41
C ALA A 308 4.12 4.43 22.28
N ASN A 309 2.97 4.75 21.67
CA ASN A 309 1.75 5.10 22.39
C ASN A 309 1.10 3.87 23.06
N ALA A 310 1.19 2.69 22.44
CA ALA A 310 0.77 1.43 23.05
C ALA A 310 1.62 1.05 24.27
N ALA A 311 2.88 1.49 24.31
CA ALA A 311 3.79 1.37 25.45
C ALA A 311 3.52 2.40 26.57
N GLY A 312 2.53 3.27 26.41
CA GLY A 312 2.16 4.30 27.39
C GLY A 312 2.59 5.72 27.03
N GLY A 313 3.11 5.93 25.83
CA GLY A 313 3.45 7.23 25.29
C GLY A 313 2.24 8.11 24.93
N SER A 314 2.52 9.31 24.46
CA SER A 314 1.49 10.28 24.02
C SER A 314 2.02 11.12 22.83
N GLU A 315 2.68 10.48 21.90
CA GLU A 315 3.23 11.12 20.71
C GLU A 315 2.10 11.42 19.70
N VAL A 316 2.06 12.66 19.21
CA VAL A 316 1.10 13.08 18.18
C VAL A 316 1.67 12.72 16.80
N TYR A 317 0.86 12.09 15.97
CA TYR A 317 1.19 11.87 14.56
C TYR A 317 0.73 13.07 13.72
N ASP A 318 1.67 13.88 13.25
CA ASP A 318 1.43 15.10 12.47
C ASP A 318 2.25 15.20 11.18
N ARG A 319 2.93 14.11 10.80
CA ARG A 319 3.79 14.09 9.61
C ARG A 319 2.97 14.21 8.34
N LEU A 320 3.39 15.11 7.47
CA LEU A 320 2.77 15.23 6.14
C LEU A 320 2.92 13.93 5.36
N PRO A 321 1.89 13.51 4.60
CA PRO A 321 2.01 12.39 3.68
C PRO A 321 3.20 12.57 2.75
N TYR A 322 3.98 11.50 2.59
CA TYR A 322 5.13 11.46 1.70
C TYR A 322 5.17 10.15 0.97
N PHE A 323 5.49 10.18 -0.31
CA PHE A 323 5.80 8.99 -1.08
C PHE A 323 6.76 9.31 -2.23
N PHE A 324 7.32 8.27 -2.79
CA PHE A 324 8.18 8.32 -3.96
C PHE A 324 7.76 7.24 -4.97
N SER A 325 8.12 7.44 -6.23
CA SER A 325 7.99 6.42 -7.26
C SER A 325 9.14 6.52 -8.25
N ASP A 326 9.64 5.36 -8.65
CA ASP A 326 10.66 5.23 -9.68
C ASP A 326 10.08 4.41 -10.82
N GLN A 327 10.08 5.00 -12.04
CA GLN A 327 9.59 4.37 -13.25
C GLN A 327 10.58 4.62 -14.37
N TYR A 328 11.25 3.57 -14.83
CA TYR A 328 12.38 3.64 -15.79
C TYR A 328 13.51 4.52 -15.23
N ASP A 329 13.79 5.65 -15.87
CA ASP A 329 14.77 6.67 -15.49
C ASP A 329 14.17 7.91 -14.82
N LEU A 330 12.84 7.91 -14.58
CA LEU A 330 12.15 8.98 -13.90
C LEU A 330 12.00 8.63 -12.42
N GLY A 331 12.63 9.43 -11.55
CA GLY A 331 12.40 9.43 -10.10
C GLY A 331 11.55 10.62 -9.68
N MET A 332 10.64 10.40 -8.74
CA MET A 332 9.81 11.46 -8.17
C MET A 332 9.60 11.31 -6.67
N GLU A 333 9.45 12.45 -6.01
CA GLU A 333 9.04 12.55 -4.62
C GLU A 333 7.86 13.52 -4.48
N TYR A 334 6.90 13.12 -3.65
CA TYR A 334 5.71 13.92 -3.36
C TYR A 334 5.53 14.09 -1.87
N VAL A 335 5.19 15.30 -1.43
CA VAL A 335 4.90 15.62 -0.04
C VAL A 335 3.64 16.47 0.08
N GLY A 336 2.83 16.18 1.09
CA GLY A 336 1.60 16.92 1.36
C GLY A 336 0.33 16.15 0.93
N HIS A 337 -0.77 16.86 0.94
CA HIS A 337 -2.08 16.39 0.50
C HIS A 337 -2.85 17.57 -0.07
N HIS A 338 -3.15 17.56 -1.35
CA HIS A 338 -3.89 18.63 -2.02
C HIS A 338 -5.32 18.21 -2.28
N ASP A 339 -6.19 19.19 -2.36
CA ASP A 339 -7.56 19.03 -2.86
C ASP A 339 -7.54 19.10 -4.40
N PRO A 340 -8.41 18.33 -5.11
CA PRO A 340 -8.53 18.42 -6.57
C PRO A 340 -8.82 19.83 -7.13
N THR A 341 -9.28 20.73 -6.29
CA THR A 341 -9.56 22.14 -6.65
C THR A 341 -8.36 23.06 -6.47
N ASP A 342 -7.25 22.57 -5.91
CA ASP A 342 -6.04 23.36 -5.73
C ASP A 342 -5.41 23.73 -7.08
N SER A 343 -4.89 24.96 -7.17
CA SER A 343 -4.20 25.42 -8.36
C SER A 343 -2.80 24.85 -8.45
N LEU A 344 -2.40 24.45 -9.65
CA LEU A 344 -1.07 23.92 -9.93
C LEU A 344 -0.13 25.05 -10.41
N ALA A 345 1.08 25.09 -9.87
CA ALA A 345 2.18 25.92 -10.36
C ALA A 345 3.42 25.03 -10.59
N VAL A 346 4.03 25.16 -11.75
CA VAL A 346 5.19 24.36 -12.14
C VAL A 346 6.41 25.25 -12.31
N ARG A 347 7.55 24.79 -11.77
CA ARG A 347 8.87 25.39 -11.95
C ARG A 347 9.81 24.37 -12.59
N GLY A 348 10.44 24.70 -13.68
CA GLY A 348 11.28 23.82 -14.49
C GLY A 348 10.65 23.48 -15.81
N SER A 349 10.96 22.32 -16.39
CA SER A 349 10.50 21.89 -17.71
C SER A 349 9.77 20.56 -17.63
N ILE A 350 8.46 20.57 -17.87
CA ILE A 350 7.65 19.35 -17.97
C ILE A 350 8.11 18.50 -19.15
N SER A 351 8.42 19.11 -20.31
CA SER A 351 8.89 18.38 -21.50
C SER A 351 10.20 17.65 -21.29
N ASP A 352 11.08 18.19 -20.45
CA ASP A 352 12.39 17.58 -20.13
C ASP A 352 12.30 16.64 -18.92
N GLN A 353 11.09 16.47 -18.36
CA GLN A 353 10.85 15.67 -17.13
C GLN A 353 11.75 16.10 -15.96
N ARG A 354 12.00 17.40 -15.84
CA ARG A 354 12.82 17.99 -14.76
C ARG A 354 12.13 19.23 -14.23
N PHE A 355 11.30 19.05 -13.21
CA PHE A 355 10.48 20.13 -12.66
C PHE A 355 10.10 19.87 -11.20
N VAL A 356 9.65 20.94 -10.55
CA VAL A 356 8.94 20.90 -9.27
C VAL A 356 7.54 21.44 -9.50
N ALA A 357 6.53 20.72 -9.08
CA ALA A 357 5.13 21.13 -9.11
C ALA A 357 4.65 21.45 -7.69
N PHE A 358 3.85 22.50 -7.56
CA PHE A 358 3.26 22.91 -6.30
C PHE A 358 1.75 23.03 -6.47
N TRP A 359 0.99 22.37 -5.62
CA TRP A 359 -0.43 22.61 -5.47
C TRP A 359 -0.63 23.65 -4.39
N HIS A 360 -1.49 24.62 -4.65
CA HIS A 360 -1.73 25.70 -3.70
C HIS A 360 -3.18 26.16 -3.70
N TRP A 361 -3.63 26.58 -2.53
CA TRP A 361 -4.93 27.17 -2.29
C TRP A 361 -4.78 28.45 -1.48
N HIS A 362 -5.38 29.57 -1.94
CA HIS A 362 -5.27 30.88 -1.29
C HIS A 362 -3.83 31.29 -0.91
N GLY A 363 -2.86 31.03 -1.80
CA GLY A 363 -1.45 31.38 -1.59
C GLY A 363 -0.68 30.51 -0.60
N ARG A 364 -1.27 29.39 -0.15
CA ARG A 364 -0.59 28.40 0.70
C ARG A 364 -0.34 27.15 -0.13
N VAL A 365 0.86 26.61 -0.05
CA VAL A 365 1.22 25.32 -0.64
C VAL A 365 0.58 24.21 0.18
N SER A 366 -0.20 23.35 -0.46
CA SER A 366 -0.84 22.17 0.12
C SER A 366 -0.05 20.89 -0.16
N ALA A 367 0.58 20.81 -1.33
CA ALA A 367 1.45 19.72 -1.71
C ALA A 367 2.54 20.17 -2.68
N ALA A 368 3.62 19.38 -2.75
CA ALA A 368 4.69 19.56 -3.71
C ALA A 368 5.14 18.22 -4.28
N LEU A 369 5.54 18.24 -5.56
CA LEU A 369 6.13 17.11 -6.28
C LEU A 369 7.46 17.55 -6.88
N SER A 370 8.50 16.77 -6.69
CA SER A 370 9.77 16.88 -7.43
C SER A 370 9.88 15.74 -8.45
N VAL A 371 10.26 16.06 -9.67
CA VAL A 371 10.55 15.08 -10.73
C VAL A 371 11.94 15.31 -11.26
N ASN A 372 12.83 14.31 -11.11
CA ASN A 372 14.23 14.34 -11.56
C ASN A 372 14.98 15.63 -11.15
N THR A 373 14.63 16.23 -10.01
CA THR A 373 15.21 17.48 -9.48
C THR A 373 15.45 17.28 -7.99
N TRP A 374 16.72 17.24 -7.61
CA TRP A 374 17.20 16.99 -6.23
C TRP A 374 17.94 18.21 -5.69
#